data_fb6436900f2f5ce133046bd49b8b472b
#
_entry.id   fb6436900f2f5ce133046bd49b8b472b
#
_cell.length_a   1.000
_cell.length_b   1.000
_cell.length_c   1.000
_cell.angle_alpha   90.00
_cell.angle_beta   90.00
_cell.angle_gamma   90.00
#
_symmetry.space_group_name_H-M   'P 1'
#
loop_
_entity.id
_entity.type
_entity.pdbx_description
1 polymer ?
#
loop_
_entity_poly.entity_id
_entity_poly.type
_entity_poly.pdbx_seq_one_letter_code
_entity_poly.pdbx_strand_id
1 'polypeptide(L)'
;TEIKSKHPHVKIGNSMSLENVLNKGMEPGGSFEMTPKLEMGDFIALSYKPTDTVGDIDRTPQEAMNDLEKSLEIFPSHQLAFFEISWSTSDFVNGNSDNQAEFIKSSLNFFEENESKIEFFTISRLFDKPKGSCVSQDIESIGGSGFSSNSFRLERVDEYVCNSGLIDTNENAKPAWTQLKTNIPK
;
A
#
# COMPACT_ATOMS: atom_id res chain seq x y z
N THR A 1 -9.98 -8.88 -23.30
CA THR A 1 -9.33 -10.03 -22.65
C THR A 1 -10.26 -11.25 -22.71
N GLU A 2 -9.70 -12.48 -22.70
CA GLU A 2 -10.49 -13.73 -22.69
C GLU A 2 -11.43 -13.80 -21.47
N ILE A 3 -11.02 -13.26 -20.32
CA ILE A 3 -11.87 -13.18 -19.12
C ILE A 3 -13.14 -12.37 -19.40
N LYS A 4 -13.01 -11.19 -20.00
CA LYS A 4 -14.17 -10.33 -20.32
C LYS A 4 -15.12 -10.97 -21.31
N SER A 5 -14.63 -11.77 -22.26
CA SER A 5 -15.49 -12.47 -23.23
C SER A 5 -16.34 -13.56 -22.56
N LYS A 6 -15.83 -14.21 -21.51
CA LYS A 6 -16.55 -15.25 -20.76
C LYS A 6 -17.33 -14.70 -19.57
N HIS A 7 -16.88 -13.60 -18.99
CA HIS A 7 -17.43 -12.98 -17.78
C HIS A 7 -17.52 -11.45 -17.93
N PRO A 8 -18.43 -10.93 -18.74
CA PRO A 8 -18.50 -9.51 -19.09
C PRO A 8 -18.77 -8.57 -17.89
N HIS A 9 -19.35 -9.10 -16.81
CA HIS A 9 -19.66 -8.37 -15.57
C HIS A 9 -18.47 -8.27 -14.60
N VAL A 10 -17.39 -9.04 -14.82
CA VAL A 10 -16.20 -8.99 -13.95
C VAL A 10 -15.39 -7.75 -14.29
N LYS A 11 -15.13 -6.91 -13.29
CA LYS A 11 -14.19 -5.79 -13.43
C LYS A 11 -12.76 -6.30 -13.35
N ILE A 12 -11.88 -5.76 -14.20
CA ILE A 12 -10.46 -6.12 -14.27
C ILE A 12 -9.66 -4.84 -14.09
N GLY A 13 -8.77 -4.81 -13.11
CA GLY A 13 -7.81 -3.73 -12.87
C GLY A 13 -6.37 -4.18 -13.11
N ASN A 14 -5.52 -3.23 -13.46
CA ASN A 14 -4.08 -3.41 -13.42
C ASN A 14 -3.53 -2.79 -12.13
N SER A 15 -2.46 -3.38 -11.58
CA SER A 15 -1.94 -2.94 -10.29
C SER A 15 -0.50 -2.45 -10.36
N MET A 16 -0.18 -1.48 -9.50
CA MET A 16 1.17 -0.97 -9.28
C MET A 16 1.28 -0.36 -7.88
N SER A 17 2.52 -0.23 -7.37
CA SER A 17 2.72 0.56 -6.16
C SER A 17 2.59 2.06 -6.47
N LEU A 18 1.93 2.80 -5.57
CA LEU A 18 1.76 4.25 -5.72
C LEU A 18 3.11 4.98 -5.66
N GLU A 19 4.04 4.51 -4.84
CA GLU A 19 5.40 5.05 -4.75
C GLU A 19 6.08 5.05 -6.13
N ASN A 20 5.92 3.96 -6.88
CA ASN A 20 6.47 3.89 -8.24
C ASN A 20 5.78 4.85 -9.21
N VAL A 21 4.50 5.12 -9.03
CA VAL A 21 3.75 6.10 -9.83
C VAL A 21 4.20 7.53 -9.51
N LEU A 22 4.41 7.82 -8.22
CA LEU A 22 4.82 9.15 -7.74
C LEU A 22 6.27 9.48 -8.09
N ASN A 23 7.16 8.50 -8.05
CA ASN A 23 8.59 8.64 -8.34
C ASN A 23 8.90 8.73 -9.85
N LYS A 24 8.04 9.41 -10.59
CA LYS A 24 8.14 9.60 -12.02
C LYS A 24 9.51 10.08 -12.48
N GLY A 25 10.10 9.39 -13.45
CA GLY A 25 11.19 9.91 -14.24
C GLY A 25 12.55 9.93 -13.58
N MET A 26 12.72 9.31 -12.42
CA MET A 26 14.05 9.15 -11.82
C MET A 26 14.90 8.07 -12.48
N GLU A 27 14.28 7.19 -13.27
CA GLU A 27 14.97 6.12 -13.98
C GLU A 27 14.54 6.08 -15.45
N PRO A 28 15.47 5.95 -16.40
CA PRO A 28 15.14 5.59 -17.78
C PRO A 28 14.41 4.24 -17.82
N GLY A 29 13.21 4.19 -18.34
CA GLY A 29 12.34 3.00 -18.32
C GLY A 29 11.50 2.86 -17.05
N GLY A 30 11.43 3.90 -16.22
CA GLY A 30 10.62 3.92 -14.98
C GLY A 30 9.12 3.82 -15.22
N SER A 31 8.40 3.75 -14.12
CA SER A 31 6.94 3.48 -14.05
C SER A 31 6.06 4.40 -14.89
N PHE A 32 6.56 5.55 -15.31
CA PHE A 32 5.80 6.50 -16.14
C PHE A 32 5.39 5.91 -17.51
N GLU A 33 6.24 5.07 -18.11
CA GLU A 33 5.90 4.36 -19.35
C GLU A 33 4.81 3.29 -19.14
N MET A 34 4.60 2.87 -17.90
CA MET A 34 3.58 1.89 -17.55
C MET A 34 2.19 2.52 -17.32
N THR A 35 2.11 3.84 -17.07
CA THR A 35 0.84 4.55 -16.82
C THR A 35 -0.23 4.25 -17.87
N PRO A 36 0.05 4.34 -19.19
CA PRO A 36 -0.94 4.00 -20.21
C PRO A 36 -1.40 2.54 -20.17
N LYS A 37 -0.58 1.62 -19.67
CA LYS A 37 -0.97 0.21 -19.50
C LYS A 37 -1.84 0.00 -18.29
N LEU A 38 -1.65 0.78 -17.23
CA LEU A 38 -2.54 0.76 -16.05
C LEU A 38 -3.97 1.17 -16.44
N GLU A 39 -4.10 2.15 -17.32
CA GLU A 39 -5.37 2.68 -17.80
C GLU A 39 -6.16 1.73 -18.73
N MET A 40 -5.60 0.59 -19.10
CA MET A 40 -6.28 -0.40 -19.96
C MET A 40 -7.34 -1.25 -19.25
N GLY A 41 -7.47 -1.14 -17.93
CA GLY A 41 -8.45 -1.87 -17.11
C GLY A 41 -9.76 -1.11 -16.86
N ASP A 42 -10.66 -1.70 -16.10
CA ASP A 42 -11.89 -1.04 -15.62
C ASP A 42 -11.59 -0.12 -14.44
N PHE A 43 -10.49 -0.35 -13.73
CA PHE A 43 -9.97 0.46 -12.63
C PHE A 43 -8.44 0.30 -12.53
N ILE A 44 -7.81 1.20 -11.81
CA ILE A 44 -6.37 1.14 -11.49
C ILE A 44 -6.23 0.75 -10.02
N ALA A 45 -5.51 -0.34 -9.75
CA ALA A 45 -5.26 -0.83 -8.40
C ALA A 45 -3.89 -0.35 -7.90
N LEU A 46 -3.87 0.31 -6.75
CA LEU A 46 -2.66 0.85 -6.14
C LEU A 46 -2.41 0.17 -4.79
N SER A 47 -1.16 -0.19 -4.52
CA SER A 47 -0.68 -0.43 -3.16
C SER A 47 0.06 0.80 -2.67
N TYR A 48 0.06 1.06 -1.36
CA TYR A 48 0.78 2.19 -0.79
C TYR A 48 1.40 1.84 0.56
N LYS A 49 2.72 2.01 0.61
CA LYS A 49 3.57 1.89 1.79
C LYS A 49 4.49 3.10 1.77
N PRO A 50 4.32 4.08 2.67
CA PRO A 50 5.04 5.36 2.61
C PRO A 50 6.52 5.19 2.97
N THR A 51 7.25 4.47 2.12
CA THR A 51 8.67 4.13 2.32
C THR A 51 9.54 4.64 1.19
N ASP A 52 10.78 4.91 1.54
CA ASP A 52 11.83 5.18 0.58
C ASP A 52 12.33 3.91 -0.14
N THR A 53 13.37 4.06 -0.96
CA THR A 53 13.94 2.96 -1.75
C THR A 53 14.64 1.88 -0.92
N VAL A 54 14.96 2.15 0.35
CA VAL A 54 15.58 1.17 1.25
C VAL A 54 14.57 0.51 2.19
N GLY A 55 13.35 1.03 2.28
CA GLY A 55 12.26 0.46 3.05
C GLY A 55 11.99 1.15 4.38
N ASP A 56 12.60 2.31 4.63
CA ASP A 56 12.31 3.15 5.79
C ASP A 56 11.13 4.08 5.50
N ILE A 57 10.26 4.29 6.49
CA ILE A 57 9.19 5.29 6.38
C ILE A 57 9.85 6.67 6.30
N ASP A 58 9.60 7.37 5.20
CA ASP A 58 10.15 8.69 4.88
C ASP A 58 9.07 9.77 4.75
N ARG A 59 7.84 9.45 5.15
CA ARG A 59 6.67 10.33 5.14
C ARG A 59 6.12 10.53 6.54
N THR A 60 5.60 11.70 6.80
CA THR A 60 4.62 11.93 7.85
C THR A 60 3.23 11.42 7.41
N PRO A 61 2.29 11.17 8.32
CA PRO A 61 0.91 10.82 7.93
C PRO A 61 0.27 11.84 6.96
N GLN A 62 0.53 13.13 7.15
CA GLN A 62 0.00 14.18 6.26
C GLN A 62 0.62 14.13 4.86
N GLU A 63 1.93 13.90 4.74
CA GLU A 63 2.58 13.74 3.43
C GLU A 63 2.08 12.49 2.70
N ALA A 64 1.84 11.41 3.44
CA ALA A 64 1.23 10.21 2.90
C ALA A 64 -0.19 10.45 2.38
N MET A 65 -0.98 11.31 3.03
CA MET A 65 -2.29 11.73 2.53
C MET A 65 -2.17 12.54 1.24
N ASN A 66 -1.22 13.46 1.17
CA ASN A 66 -0.96 14.21 -0.06
C ASN A 66 -0.59 13.29 -1.24
N ASP A 67 0.12 12.19 -0.97
CA ASP A 67 0.44 11.17 -1.97
C ASP A 67 -0.83 10.44 -2.46
N LEU A 68 -1.77 10.10 -1.56
CA LEU A 68 -3.06 9.50 -1.95
C LEU A 68 -3.91 10.47 -2.77
N GLU A 69 -4.01 11.73 -2.36
CA GLU A 69 -4.72 12.78 -3.11
C GLU A 69 -4.14 12.96 -4.51
N LYS A 70 -2.80 12.96 -4.61
CA LYS A 70 -2.11 13.09 -5.89
C LYS A 70 -2.41 11.93 -6.85
N SER A 71 -2.72 10.74 -6.35
CA SER A 71 -3.14 9.63 -7.21
C SER A 71 -4.44 9.94 -7.97
N LEU A 72 -5.39 10.66 -7.35
CA LEU A 72 -6.62 11.11 -7.99
C LEU A 72 -6.37 12.16 -9.07
N GLU A 73 -5.35 13.01 -8.87
CA GLU A 73 -4.94 14.01 -9.89
C GLU A 73 -4.25 13.35 -11.08
N ILE A 74 -3.46 12.29 -10.84
CA ILE A 74 -2.74 11.57 -11.90
C ILE A 74 -3.72 10.77 -12.77
N PHE A 75 -4.78 10.22 -12.19
CA PHE A 75 -5.76 9.39 -12.88
C PHE A 75 -7.19 9.97 -12.80
N PRO A 76 -7.43 11.20 -13.30
CA PRO A 76 -8.68 11.92 -13.06
C PRO A 76 -9.91 11.26 -13.70
N SER A 77 -9.71 10.43 -14.72
CA SER A 77 -10.77 9.77 -15.50
C SER A 77 -10.98 8.31 -15.16
N HIS A 78 -10.24 7.77 -14.16
CA HIS A 78 -10.30 6.35 -13.82
C HIS A 78 -10.79 6.14 -12.39
N GLN A 79 -11.51 5.03 -12.18
CA GLN A 79 -11.74 4.50 -10.85
C GLN A 79 -10.43 3.98 -10.30
N LEU A 80 -10.13 4.30 -9.05
CA LEU A 80 -8.99 3.76 -8.33
C LEU A 80 -9.44 2.65 -7.37
N ALA A 81 -8.54 1.75 -7.05
CA ALA A 81 -8.70 0.80 -5.97
C ALA A 81 -7.40 0.79 -5.15
N PHE A 82 -7.50 0.81 -3.84
CA PHE A 82 -6.35 0.68 -2.97
C PHE A 82 -6.39 -0.71 -2.34
N PHE A 83 -5.68 -1.66 -2.95
CA PHE A 83 -5.73 -3.06 -2.54
C PHE A 83 -4.79 -3.40 -1.38
N GLU A 84 -3.87 -2.51 -1.04
CA GLU A 84 -2.97 -2.65 0.10
C GLU A 84 -2.50 -1.27 0.56
N ILE A 85 -3.05 -0.79 1.69
CA ILE A 85 -2.55 0.39 2.38
C ILE A 85 -2.05 -0.05 3.76
N SER A 86 -0.84 0.34 4.12
CA SER A 86 -0.26 -0.03 5.40
C SER A 86 0.69 1.01 5.95
N TRP A 87 0.89 0.96 7.26
CA TRP A 87 1.89 1.73 8.01
C TRP A 87 2.48 0.86 9.09
N SER A 88 3.81 0.74 9.13
CA SER A 88 4.49 -0.04 10.16
C SER A 88 4.59 0.72 11.48
N THR A 89 4.54 -0.03 12.60
CA THR A 89 4.82 0.52 13.93
C THR A 89 6.24 0.25 14.40
N SER A 90 7.08 -0.41 13.58
CA SER A 90 8.48 -0.69 13.92
C SER A 90 9.33 0.57 13.87
N ASP A 91 10.00 0.90 14.98
CA ASP A 91 10.97 1.99 15.07
C ASP A 91 12.22 1.72 14.21
N PHE A 92 12.51 0.46 13.92
CA PHE A 92 13.61 0.06 13.04
C PHE A 92 13.47 0.63 11.61
N VAL A 93 12.24 0.89 11.18
CA VAL A 93 11.91 1.49 9.88
C VAL A 93 11.24 2.87 10.04
N ASN A 94 11.56 3.60 11.09
CA ASN A 94 11.02 4.92 11.42
C ASN A 94 9.49 4.94 11.66
N GLY A 95 8.90 3.79 11.98
CA GLY A 95 7.47 3.67 12.28
C GLY A 95 7.16 3.92 13.76
N ASN A 96 5.90 4.18 14.07
CA ASN A 96 5.36 4.20 15.42
C ASN A 96 3.84 4.06 15.42
N SER A 97 3.25 3.74 16.58
CA SER A 97 1.82 3.48 16.71
C SER A 97 0.94 4.72 16.55
N ASP A 98 1.44 5.90 16.92
CA ASP A 98 0.65 7.14 16.82
C ASP A 98 0.50 7.56 15.36
N ASN A 99 1.60 7.52 14.59
CA ASN A 99 1.57 7.80 13.16
C ASN A 99 0.74 6.76 12.39
N GLN A 100 0.81 5.47 12.77
CA GLN A 100 -0.07 4.45 12.19
C GLN A 100 -1.54 4.79 12.43
N ALA A 101 -1.91 5.16 13.66
CA ALA A 101 -3.28 5.49 14.01
C ALA A 101 -3.79 6.73 13.26
N GLU A 102 -2.96 7.78 13.15
CA GLU A 102 -3.28 8.99 12.39
C GLU A 102 -3.43 8.69 10.90
N PHE A 103 -2.50 7.93 10.31
CA PHE A 103 -2.57 7.53 8.91
C PHE A 103 -3.83 6.72 8.61
N ILE A 104 -4.17 5.73 9.43
CA ILE A 104 -5.38 4.91 9.22
C ILE A 104 -6.64 5.77 9.32
N LYS A 105 -6.74 6.65 10.32
CA LYS A 105 -7.87 7.58 10.44
C LYS A 105 -8.02 8.46 9.22
N SER A 106 -6.92 9.08 8.79
CA SER A 106 -6.93 10.01 7.65
C SER A 106 -7.23 9.28 6.33
N SER A 107 -6.74 8.04 6.17
CA SER A 107 -7.03 7.21 5.01
C SER A 107 -8.51 6.83 4.92
N LEU A 108 -9.18 6.59 6.04
CA LEU A 108 -10.64 6.33 6.07
C LEU A 108 -11.44 7.57 5.66
N ASN A 109 -11.05 8.76 6.16
CA ASN A 109 -11.67 10.02 5.76
C ASN A 109 -11.47 10.27 4.25
N PHE A 110 -10.25 10.07 3.73
CA PHE A 110 -9.96 10.18 2.30
C PHE A 110 -10.85 9.26 1.47
N PHE A 111 -11.04 8.01 1.91
CA PHE A 111 -11.92 7.07 1.23
C PHE A 111 -13.37 7.57 1.23
N GLU A 112 -13.90 8.00 2.38
CA GLU A 112 -15.27 8.50 2.52
C GLU A 112 -15.51 9.73 1.62
N GLU A 113 -14.58 10.68 1.61
CA GLU A 113 -14.65 11.89 0.77
C GLU A 113 -14.57 11.61 -0.73
N ASN A 114 -13.97 10.48 -1.12
CA ASN A 114 -13.72 10.11 -2.52
C ASN A 114 -14.38 8.79 -2.94
N GLU A 115 -15.42 8.31 -2.22
CA GLU A 115 -16.09 7.04 -2.48
C GLU A 115 -16.56 6.87 -3.94
N SER A 116 -16.96 7.95 -4.59
CA SER A 116 -17.40 7.95 -5.99
C SER A 116 -16.27 7.68 -6.99
N LYS A 117 -15.00 7.83 -6.58
CA LYS A 117 -13.79 7.63 -7.39
C LYS A 117 -13.01 6.39 -7.00
N ILE A 118 -13.34 5.78 -5.87
CA ILE A 118 -12.60 4.64 -5.32
C ILE A 118 -13.47 3.40 -5.32
N GLU A 119 -13.07 2.38 -6.07
CA GLU A 119 -13.81 1.12 -6.24
C GLU A 119 -13.81 0.28 -4.96
N PHE A 120 -12.66 0.19 -4.29
CA PHE A 120 -12.50 -0.41 -2.96
C PHE A 120 -11.21 0.07 -2.29
N PHE A 121 -11.19 -0.09 -0.97
CA PHE A 121 -10.09 0.32 -0.10
C PHE A 121 -9.80 -0.79 0.93
N THR A 122 -8.55 -1.22 1.03
CA THR A 122 -8.15 -2.30 1.92
C THR A 122 -6.97 -1.88 2.78
N ILE A 123 -7.12 -2.00 4.09
CA ILE A 123 -6.03 -1.84 5.05
C ILE A 123 -5.34 -3.19 5.23
N SER A 124 -4.08 -3.26 4.95
CA SER A 124 -3.25 -4.42 5.16
C SER A 124 -2.47 -4.21 6.46
N ARG A 125 -2.55 -5.03 7.37
CA ARG A 125 -3.13 -6.33 7.71
C ARG A 125 -3.80 -6.24 9.08
N LEU A 126 -4.50 -7.30 9.49
CA LEU A 126 -5.15 -7.27 10.81
C LEU A 126 -4.14 -7.55 11.94
N PHE A 127 -3.30 -8.58 11.80
CA PHE A 127 -2.37 -8.99 12.85
C PHE A 127 -0.92 -8.76 12.43
N ASP A 128 -0.09 -8.33 13.40
CA ASP A 128 1.35 -8.44 13.27
C ASP A 128 1.80 -9.89 13.14
N LYS A 129 2.97 -10.09 12.59
CA LYS A 129 3.60 -11.39 12.50
C LYS A 129 4.94 -11.41 13.24
N PRO A 130 5.42 -12.57 13.67
CA PRO A 130 6.74 -12.68 14.26
C PRO A 130 7.83 -12.16 13.30
N LYS A 131 8.82 -11.43 13.85
CA LYS A 131 9.99 -10.98 13.10
C LYS A 131 10.63 -12.13 12.32
N GLY A 132 11.04 -11.89 11.09
CA GLY A 132 11.66 -12.87 10.21
C GLY A 132 10.68 -13.80 9.50
N SER A 133 9.35 -13.61 9.71
CA SER A 133 8.34 -14.47 9.07
C SER A 133 7.58 -13.84 7.91
N CYS A 134 7.85 -12.57 7.62
CA CYS A 134 7.04 -11.80 6.67
C CYS A 134 7.65 -11.71 5.28
N VAL A 135 8.96 -11.72 5.22
CA VAL A 135 9.72 -11.85 3.98
C VAL A 135 10.20 -13.28 3.93
N SER A 136 9.27 -14.20 3.71
CA SER A 136 9.62 -15.61 3.63
C SER A 136 10.31 -15.94 2.31
N GLN A 137 11.00 -17.06 2.32
CA GLN A 137 11.67 -17.81 1.26
C GLN A 137 11.03 -17.74 -0.15
N ASP A 138 9.82 -17.21 -0.27
CA ASP A 138 9.10 -17.01 -1.53
C ASP A 138 9.64 -15.85 -2.39
N ILE A 139 10.47 -14.96 -1.84
CA ILE A 139 11.15 -13.92 -2.65
C ILE A 139 12.11 -14.55 -3.65
N GLU A 140 12.71 -15.69 -3.35
CA GLU A 140 13.48 -16.47 -4.33
C GLU A 140 12.60 -16.97 -5.47
N SER A 141 11.34 -17.30 -5.20
CA SER A 141 10.39 -17.80 -6.21
C SER A 141 9.83 -16.71 -7.12
N ILE A 142 9.83 -15.45 -6.68
CA ILE A 142 9.32 -14.31 -7.47
C ILE A 142 10.37 -13.77 -8.47
N GLY A 143 11.56 -14.35 -8.50
CA GLY A 143 12.55 -14.09 -9.55
C GLY A 143 13.33 -12.78 -9.41
N GLY A 144 13.33 -12.19 -8.22
CA GLY A 144 14.05 -10.96 -7.93
C GLY A 144 15.49 -11.16 -7.49
N SER A 145 16.38 -11.60 -8.38
CA SER A 145 17.80 -11.78 -8.06
C SER A 145 18.52 -10.55 -7.49
N GLY A 146 17.99 -9.34 -7.67
CA GLY A 146 18.52 -8.11 -7.09
C GLY A 146 18.01 -7.79 -5.68
N PHE A 147 16.83 -8.29 -5.30
CA PHE A 147 16.21 -8.02 -4.00
C PHE A 147 16.71 -9.00 -2.93
N SER A 148 16.82 -10.28 -3.27
CA SER A 148 17.29 -11.35 -2.37
C SER A 148 18.77 -11.24 -1.99
N SER A 149 19.57 -10.51 -2.76
CA SER A 149 21.00 -10.29 -2.47
C SER A 149 21.29 -9.15 -1.51
N ASN A 150 20.31 -8.30 -1.16
CA ASN A 150 20.48 -7.17 -0.25
C ASN A 150 19.82 -7.45 1.11
N SER A 151 20.57 -8.10 2.01
CA SER A 151 20.10 -8.46 3.34
C SER A 151 19.60 -7.24 4.16
N PHE A 152 20.22 -6.09 3.99
CA PHE A 152 19.84 -4.85 4.67
C PHE A 152 18.43 -4.39 4.28
N ARG A 153 18.10 -4.45 2.98
CA ARG A 153 16.77 -4.11 2.49
C ARG A 153 15.73 -5.17 2.86
N LEU A 154 16.10 -6.44 2.81
CA LEU A 154 15.22 -7.53 3.20
C LEU A 154 14.79 -7.43 4.67
N GLU A 155 15.73 -7.11 5.56
CA GLU A 155 15.43 -6.91 6.98
C GLU A 155 14.44 -5.76 7.20
N ARG A 156 14.59 -4.63 6.48
CA ARG A 156 13.67 -3.50 6.56
C ARG A 156 12.27 -3.85 6.07
N VAL A 157 12.19 -4.53 4.94
CA VAL A 157 10.89 -4.97 4.40
C VAL A 157 10.21 -5.97 5.35
N ASP A 158 10.98 -6.89 5.94
CA ASP A 158 10.43 -7.82 6.94
C ASP A 158 9.89 -7.07 8.15
N GLU A 159 10.70 -6.17 8.73
CA GLU A 159 10.29 -5.35 9.87
C GLU A 159 9.07 -4.49 9.56
N TYR A 160 9.04 -3.86 8.38
CA TYR A 160 7.88 -3.07 7.95
C TYR A 160 6.63 -3.94 7.91
N VAL A 161 6.69 -5.05 7.17
CA VAL A 161 5.53 -5.90 6.90
C VAL A 161 5.09 -6.65 8.16
N CYS A 162 6.02 -7.11 9.00
CA CYS A 162 5.68 -7.82 10.24
C CYS A 162 4.98 -6.94 11.27
N ASN A 163 5.27 -5.64 11.27
CA ASN A 163 4.74 -4.69 12.27
C ASN A 163 3.66 -3.74 11.70
N SER A 164 3.08 -4.06 10.54
CA SER A 164 2.02 -3.25 9.92
C SER A 164 0.60 -3.66 10.34
N GLY A 165 0.44 -4.65 11.21
CA GLY A 165 -0.85 -5.07 11.76
C GLY A 165 -1.50 -4.00 12.65
N LEU A 166 -2.81 -4.13 12.83
CA LEU A 166 -3.61 -3.31 13.75
C LEU A 166 -3.72 -3.92 15.14
N ILE A 167 -3.33 -5.19 15.27
CA ILE A 167 -3.27 -5.98 16.49
C ILE A 167 -1.86 -6.57 16.57
N ASP A 168 -1.21 -6.47 17.73
CA ASP A 168 0.14 -6.97 17.90
C ASP A 168 0.22 -8.50 17.99
N THR A 169 1.43 -9.04 18.06
CA THR A 169 1.66 -10.52 18.19
C THR A 169 1.18 -11.12 19.50
N ASN A 170 0.84 -10.30 20.50
CA ASN A 170 0.27 -10.71 21.78
C ASN A 170 -1.25 -10.50 21.84
N GLU A 171 -1.88 -10.29 20.68
CA GLU A 171 -3.33 -10.03 20.52
C GLU A 171 -3.81 -8.71 21.17
N ASN A 172 -2.91 -7.78 21.48
CA ASN A 172 -3.29 -6.45 21.95
C ASN A 172 -3.63 -5.55 20.76
N ALA A 173 -4.77 -4.85 20.87
CA ALA A 173 -5.18 -3.87 19.89
C ALA A 173 -4.26 -2.64 19.93
N LYS A 174 -3.71 -2.25 18.78
CA LYS A 174 -2.99 -1.00 18.62
C LYS A 174 -3.95 0.20 18.52
N PRO A 175 -3.50 1.45 18.72
CA PRO A 175 -4.34 2.65 18.57
C PRO A 175 -5.07 2.71 17.21
N ALA A 176 -4.42 2.29 16.14
CA ALA A 176 -4.98 2.24 14.78
C ALA A 176 -6.23 1.34 14.67
N TRP A 177 -6.30 0.23 15.43
CA TRP A 177 -7.50 -0.62 15.50
C TRP A 177 -8.71 0.14 16.06
N THR A 178 -8.48 0.99 17.06
CA THR A 178 -9.54 1.84 17.62
C THR A 178 -10.01 2.87 16.59
N GLN A 179 -9.09 3.49 15.86
CA GLN A 179 -9.43 4.43 14.78
C GLN A 179 -10.26 3.73 13.70
N LEU A 180 -9.85 2.55 13.26
CA LEU A 180 -10.60 1.78 12.27
C LEU A 180 -12.05 1.52 12.74
N LYS A 181 -12.23 0.96 13.94
CA LYS A 181 -13.58 0.64 14.46
C LYS A 181 -14.48 1.86 14.64
N THR A 182 -13.90 3.02 14.93
CA THR A 182 -14.65 4.25 15.20
C THR A 182 -15.06 4.96 13.90
N ASN A 183 -14.24 4.85 12.86
CA ASN A 183 -14.40 5.61 11.63
C ASN A 183 -14.84 4.76 10.40
N ILE A 184 -15.09 3.46 10.57
CA ILE A 184 -15.72 2.67 9.49
C ILE A 184 -17.13 3.22 9.27
N PRO A 185 -17.48 3.61 8.02
CA PRO A 185 -18.86 4.01 7.68
C PRO A 185 -19.85 2.90 8.05
N LYS A 186 -20.98 3.28 8.61
CA LYS A 186 -22.06 2.36 9.05
C LYS A 186 -23.02 2.08 7.90
#